data_4c5316bcc167f27ad6bb98967a1a7a23
#
_entry.id   4c5316bcc167f27ad6bb98967a1a7a23
#
_cell.length_a   1.000
_cell.length_b   1.000
_cell.length_c   1.000
_cell.angle_alpha   90.00
_cell.angle_beta   90.00
_cell.angle_gamma   90.00
#
_symmetry.space_group_name_H-M   'P 1'
#
loop_
_entity.id
_entity.type
_entity.pdbx_description
1 polymer ?
#
loop_
_entity_poly.entity_id
_entity_poly.type
_entity_poly.pdbx_seq_one_letter_code
_entity_poly.pdbx_strand_id
1 'polypeptide(L)'
;SACLALSGLSLLIERAGDCVAAALARERNAARCSELLAMLQSCRRIAHEPPATFRDAIQLISLLDKAVEYADRVALVVPGRLDRTLWPYYERDVAAGILTADDALALIECLYILINDTRADGLAMSVMVAGRDDDGQPVANALSYLCVEALRRTRLIYPTVGLCWHDDCAEELVDLAVELTSRGIPNLGFFGDETICSGLRELGVPDSDTTNYINSTCVEITPVAASNVWVASPYFNCCGLLLEEIAAQAASAAPAADFASFLDAYQRRLAARIEAAVAQQNDWREKRRLYGRKPLQSVFTRDCLARGRDIDDGGARYNWCECSFVGLANLADSLQA
;
A
#
# COMPACT_ATOMS: atom_id res chain seq x y z
N SER A 1 3.47 -25.82 2.17
CA SER A 1 4.18 -24.56 2.45
C SER A 1 3.33 -23.58 3.25
N ALA A 2 2.04 -23.37 2.92
CA ALA A 2 1.14 -22.43 3.62
C ALA A 2 1.04 -22.73 5.13
N CYS A 3 0.77 -23.97 5.53
CA CYS A 3 0.70 -24.35 6.97
C CYS A 3 2.03 -24.05 7.69
N LEU A 4 3.16 -24.32 7.05
CA LEU A 4 4.48 -24.04 7.64
C LEU A 4 4.71 -22.52 7.79
N ALA A 5 4.30 -21.71 6.80
CA ALA A 5 4.38 -20.26 6.88
C ALA A 5 3.52 -19.70 8.01
N LEU A 6 2.28 -20.19 8.16
CA LEU A 6 1.39 -19.82 9.27
C LEU A 6 1.94 -20.26 10.64
N SER A 7 2.50 -21.47 10.73
CA SER A 7 3.18 -21.91 11.96
C SER A 7 4.37 -21.02 12.31
N GLY A 8 5.11 -20.55 11.30
CA GLY A 8 6.19 -19.59 11.49
C GLY A 8 5.70 -18.25 12.00
N LEU A 9 4.56 -17.74 11.47
CA LEU A 9 3.91 -16.53 11.97
C LEU A 9 3.47 -16.69 13.44
N SER A 10 2.79 -17.79 13.77
CA SER A 10 2.39 -18.08 15.17
C SER A 10 3.60 -18.07 16.11
N LEU A 11 4.70 -18.72 15.73
CA LEU A 11 5.93 -18.76 16.52
C LEU A 11 6.56 -17.36 16.68
N LEU A 12 6.52 -16.52 15.65
CA LEU A 12 6.99 -15.13 15.73
C LEU A 12 6.16 -14.34 16.74
N ILE A 13 4.83 -14.48 16.70
CA ILE A 13 3.91 -13.80 17.61
C ILE A 13 4.12 -14.29 19.06
N GLU A 14 4.30 -15.59 19.28
CA GLU A 14 4.62 -16.17 20.60
C GLU A 14 5.91 -15.57 21.16
N ARG A 15 6.98 -15.50 20.35
CA ARG A 15 8.26 -14.90 20.75
C ARG A 15 8.14 -13.40 21.04
N ALA A 16 7.33 -12.67 20.30
CA ALA A 16 7.01 -11.28 20.62
C ALA A 16 6.32 -11.21 22.01
N GLY A 17 5.40 -12.10 22.31
CA GLY A 17 4.78 -12.24 23.62
C GLY A 17 5.79 -12.53 24.73
N ASP A 18 6.75 -13.41 24.50
CA ASP A 18 7.83 -13.71 25.45
C ASP A 18 8.71 -12.47 25.75
N CYS A 19 9.01 -11.69 24.73
CA CYS A 19 9.72 -10.42 24.90
C CYS A 19 8.93 -9.43 25.75
N VAL A 20 7.61 -9.32 25.53
CA VAL A 20 6.71 -8.47 26.32
C VAL A 20 6.63 -8.98 27.77
N ALA A 21 6.53 -10.29 27.99
CA ALA A 21 6.51 -10.89 29.34
C ALA A 21 7.82 -10.60 30.11
N ALA A 22 8.97 -10.69 29.44
CA ALA A 22 10.26 -10.35 30.03
C ALA A 22 10.38 -8.85 30.35
N ALA A 23 9.80 -7.96 29.55
CA ALA A 23 9.73 -6.54 29.83
C ALA A 23 8.81 -6.26 31.03
N LEU A 24 7.62 -6.88 31.05
CA LEU A 24 6.65 -6.75 32.15
C LEU A 24 7.26 -7.18 33.51
N ALA A 25 8.04 -8.25 33.52
CA ALA A 25 8.68 -8.73 34.77
C ALA A 25 9.69 -7.73 35.38
N ARG A 26 10.20 -6.80 34.58
CA ARG A 26 11.19 -5.77 34.99
C ARG A 26 10.56 -4.41 35.25
N GLU A 27 9.35 -4.16 34.74
CA GLU A 27 8.67 -2.88 34.82
C GLU A 27 8.21 -2.60 36.26
N ARG A 28 8.24 -1.33 36.66
CA ARG A 28 7.81 -0.85 37.99
C ARG A 28 6.70 0.22 37.89
N ASN A 29 6.56 0.85 36.73
CA ASN A 29 5.48 1.81 36.52
C ASN A 29 4.15 1.07 36.29
N ALA A 30 3.18 1.34 37.14
CA ALA A 30 1.89 0.64 37.14
C ALA A 30 1.13 0.83 35.78
N ALA A 31 1.14 2.03 35.19
CA ALA A 31 0.50 2.30 33.91
C ALA A 31 1.18 1.48 32.80
N ARG A 32 2.51 1.47 32.77
CA ARG A 32 3.27 0.70 31.79
C ARG A 32 3.09 -0.81 31.97
N CYS A 33 2.98 -1.30 33.20
CA CYS A 33 2.63 -2.70 33.47
C CYS A 33 1.28 -3.08 32.86
N SER A 34 0.28 -2.20 32.99
CA SER A 34 -1.05 -2.44 32.39
C SER A 34 -0.99 -2.51 30.86
N GLU A 35 -0.24 -1.63 30.21
CA GLU A 35 -0.03 -1.63 28.76
C GLU A 35 0.68 -2.94 28.30
N LEU A 36 1.78 -3.30 28.97
CA LEU A 36 2.53 -4.52 28.64
C LEU A 36 1.68 -5.77 28.86
N LEU A 37 0.85 -5.80 29.91
CA LEU A 37 -0.08 -6.89 30.14
C LEU A 37 -1.10 -7.03 29.02
N ALA A 38 -1.68 -5.92 28.54
CA ALA A 38 -2.61 -5.90 27.41
C ALA A 38 -1.92 -6.38 26.12
N MET A 39 -0.69 -5.93 25.85
CA MET A 39 0.11 -6.40 24.70
C MET A 39 0.37 -7.91 24.78
N LEU A 40 0.75 -8.42 25.95
CA LEU A 40 1.00 -9.85 26.17
C LEU A 40 -0.27 -10.69 25.93
N GLN A 41 -1.41 -10.23 26.46
CA GLN A 41 -2.69 -10.91 26.25
C GLN A 41 -3.07 -10.96 24.77
N SER A 42 -2.89 -9.84 24.04
CA SER A 42 -3.08 -9.80 22.59
C SER A 42 -2.16 -10.79 21.87
N CYS A 43 -0.85 -10.79 22.14
CA CYS A 43 0.07 -11.74 21.51
C CYS A 43 -0.36 -13.20 21.75
N ARG A 44 -0.71 -13.57 22.98
CA ARG A 44 -1.14 -14.92 23.31
C ARG A 44 -2.39 -15.35 22.55
N ARG A 45 -3.33 -14.43 22.32
CA ARG A 45 -4.54 -14.70 21.55
C ARG A 45 -4.25 -14.83 20.08
N ILE A 46 -3.67 -13.78 19.47
CA ILE A 46 -3.50 -13.71 18.01
C ILE A 46 -2.45 -14.66 17.45
N ALA A 47 -1.69 -15.34 18.30
CA ALA A 47 -0.80 -16.42 17.87
C ALA A 47 -1.57 -17.61 17.29
N HIS A 48 -2.80 -17.88 17.77
CA HIS A 48 -3.56 -19.08 17.41
C HIS A 48 -5.04 -18.82 17.14
N GLU A 49 -5.55 -17.63 17.45
CA GLU A 49 -6.96 -17.28 17.32
C GLU A 49 -7.11 -15.99 16.50
N PRO A 50 -8.24 -15.78 15.84
CA PRO A 50 -8.56 -14.50 15.21
C PRO A 50 -8.53 -13.36 16.24
N PRO A 51 -8.21 -12.12 15.83
CA PRO A 51 -8.28 -10.97 16.70
C PRO A 51 -9.70 -10.78 17.26
N ALA A 52 -9.80 -10.56 18.56
CA ALA A 52 -11.07 -10.39 19.26
C ALA A 52 -11.33 -8.92 19.61
N THR A 53 -10.33 -8.05 19.61
CA THR A 53 -10.43 -6.64 19.98
C THR A 53 -9.76 -5.74 18.95
N PHE A 54 -10.05 -4.44 19.01
CA PHE A 54 -9.37 -3.43 18.19
C PHE A 54 -7.85 -3.46 18.40
N ARG A 55 -7.41 -3.59 19.65
CA ARG A 55 -5.99 -3.75 19.99
C ARG A 55 -5.39 -5.00 19.36
N ASP A 56 -6.06 -6.14 19.44
CA ASP A 56 -5.60 -7.38 18.82
C ASP A 56 -5.41 -7.21 17.31
N ALA A 57 -6.38 -6.58 16.65
CA ALA A 57 -6.35 -6.38 15.20
C ALA A 57 -5.18 -5.48 14.78
N ILE A 58 -4.95 -4.34 15.46
CA ILE A 58 -3.80 -3.47 15.20
C ILE A 58 -2.48 -4.20 15.47
N GLN A 59 -2.37 -4.93 16.57
CA GLN A 59 -1.15 -5.66 16.91
C GLN A 59 -0.86 -6.77 15.90
N LEU A 60 -1.90 -7.47 15.41
CA LEU A 60 -1.74 -8.46 14.33
C LEU A 60 -1.27 -7.81 13.03
N ILE A 61 -1.84 -6.68 12.62
CA ILE A 61 -1.39 -5.93 11.43
C ILE A 61 0.10 -5.62 11.53
N SER A 62 0.55 -5.06 12.66
CA SER A 62 1.95 -4.70 12.85
C SER A 62 2.90 -5.91 12.82
N LEU A 63 2.53 -7.02 13.47
CA LEU A 63 3.35 -8.23 13.50
C LEU A 63 3.34 -8.98 12.17
N LEU A 64 2.20 -8.99 11.45
CA LEU A 64 2.09 -9.59 10.12
C LEU A 64 2.92 -8.81 9.09
N ASP A 65 2.86 -7.48 9.13
CA ASP A 65 3.69 -6.62 8.28
C ASP A 65 5.18 -6.98 8.44
N LYS A 66 5.66 -7.06 9.67
CA LYS A 66 7.03 -7.48 9.96
C LYS A 66 7.33 -8.91 9.51
N ALA A 67 6.40 -9.83 9.72
CA ALA A 67 6.58 -11.22 9.30
C ALA A 67 6.75 -11.34 7.79
N VAL A 68 5.91 -10.67 7.00
CA VAL A 68 5.98 -10.69 5.53
C VAL A 68 7.25 -9.98 5.04
N GLU A 69 7.60 -8.85 5.63
CA GLU A 69 8.82 -8.10 5.30
C GLU A 69 10.08 -8.97 5.49
N TYR A 70 10.23 -9.59 6.64
CA TYR A 70 11.45 -10.32 6.98
C TYR A 70 11.48 -11.75 6.45
N ALA A 71 10.36 -12.47 6.47
CA ALA A 71 10.32 -13.86 6.02
C ALA A 71 10.27 -14.00 4.50
N ASP A 72 9.41 -13.22 3.85
CA ASP A 72 9.22 -13.25 2.40
C ASP A 72 10.05 -12.20 1.66
N ARG A 73 10.78 -11.36 2.40
CA ARG A 73 11.61 -10.26 1.86
C ARG A 73 10.82 -9.33 0.94
N VAL A 74 9.62 -8.98 1.39
CA VAL A 74 8.75 -8.05 0.67
C VAL A 74 9.07 -6.64 1.12
N ALA A 75 9.55 -5.82 0.20
CA ALA A 75 9.93 -4.44 0.51
C ALA A 75 8.72 -3.54 0.81
N LEU A 76 7.55 -3.89 0.27
CA LEU A 76 6.33 -3.07 0.35
C LEU A 76 5.16 -3.92 0.83
N VAL A 77 4.82 -3.76 2.10
CA VAL A 77 3.59 -4.31 2.69
C VAL A 77 2.79 -3.12 3.18
N VAL A 78 1.57 -2.98 2.69
CA VAL A 78 0.71 -1.87 3.05
C VAL A 78 -0.42 -2.34 3.96
N PRO A 79 -0.70 -1.63 5.07
CA PRO A 79 -1.75 -2.01 6.01
C PRO A 79 -3.17 -2.02 5.42
N GLY A 80 -3.36 -1.37 4.28
CA GLY A 80 -4.61 -1.38 3.56
C GLY A 80 -5.58 -0.29 3.99
N ARG A 81 -6.87 -0.60 3.87
CA ARG A 81 -8.00 0.26 4.21
C ARG A 81 -8.30 0.13 5.70
N LEU A 82 -7.52 0.81 6.55
CA LEU A 82 -7.61 0.66 8.02
C LEU A 82 -9.00 0.99 8.56
N ASP A 83 -9.65 2.01 8.03
CA ASP A 83 -10.99 2.41 8.44
C ASP A 83 -12.06 1.35 8.14
N ARG A 84 -11.87 0.53 7.11
CA ARG A 84 -12.76 -0.60 6.79
C ARG A 84 -12.37 -1.86 7.57
N THR A 85 -11.08 -2.19 7.55
CA THR A 85 -10.58 -3.43 8.15
C THR A 85 -10.75 -3.44 9.67
N LEU A 86 -10.55 -2.31 10.32
CA LEU A 86 -10.60 -2.17 11.78
C LEU A 86 -12.01 -1.77 12.29
N TRP A 87 -12.91 -1.30 11.42
CA TRP A 87 -14.23 -0.81 11.82
C TRP A 87 -15.03 -1.79 12.69
N PRO A 88 -15.17 -3.08 12.32
CA PRO A 88 -15.97 -4.02 13.12
C PRO A 88 -15.44 -4.21 14.55
N TYR A 89 -14.14 -4.08 14.73
CA TYR A 89 -13.51 -4.17 16.07
C TYR A 89 -13.71 -2.89 16.85
N TYR A 90 -13.53 -1.74 16.21
CA TYR A 90 -13.71 -0.43 16.82
C TYR A 90 -15.14 -0.23 17.30
N GLU A 91 -16.11 -0.39 16.40
CA GLU A 91 -17.53 -0.21 16.69
C GLU A 91 -17.98 -1.09 17.88
N ARG A 92 -17.63 -2.36 17.85
CA ARG A 92 -17.96 -3.29 18.93
C ARG A 92 -17.31 -2.89 20.27
N ASP A 93 -16.02 -2.58 20.27
CA ASP A 93 -15.26 -2.31 21.49
C ASP A 93 -15.68 -0.97 22.11
N VAL A 94 -16.02 0.03 21.30
CA VAL A 94 -16.57 1.31 21.75
C VAL A 94 -17.98 1.11 22.32
N ALA A 95 -18.86 0.37 21.62
CA ALA A 95 -20.21 0.06 22.12
C ALA A 95 -20.19 -0.72 23.43
N ALA A 96 -19.17 -1.56 23.65
CA ALA A 96 -18.98 -2.32 24.89
C ALA A 96 -18.30 -1.50 26.01
N GLY A 97 -17.87 -0.25 25.74
CA GLY A 97 -17.12 0.57 26.70
C GLY A 97 -15.70 0.07 27.01
N ILE A 98 -15.15 -0.80 26.13
CA ILE A 98 -13.81 -1.37 26.28
C ILE A 98 -12.74 -0.44 25.67
N LEU A 99 -13.12 0.38 24.70
CA LEU A 99 -12.25 1.27 23.94
C LEU A 99 -12.86 2.67 23.87
N THR A 100 -12.04 3.69 24.08
CA THR A 100 -12.40 5.08 23.77
C THR A 100 -11.82 5.51 22.42
N ALA A 101 -12.30 6.61 21.86
CA ALA A 101 -11.74 7.20 20.64
C ALA A 101 -10.26 7.61 20.84
N ASP A 102 -9.93 8.12 22.03
CA ASP A 102 -8.55 8.51 22.39
C ASP A 102 -7.63 7.28 22.48
N ASP A 103 -8.10 6.16 23.05
CA ASP A 103 -7.33 4.90 23.07
C ASP A 103 -7.10 4.37 21.65
N ALA A 104 -8.12 4.42 20.78
CA ALA A 104 -8.00 4.01 19.39
C ALA A 104 -7.00 4.90 18.65
N LEU A 105 -7.07 6.21 18.83
CA LEU A 105 -6.13 7.15 18.24
C LEU A 105 -4.70 6.87 18.69
N ALA A 106 -4.46 6.66 19.98
CA ALA A 106 -3.15 6.31 20.51
C ALA A 106 -2.58 5.01 19.90
N LEU A 107 -3.43 4.01 19.66
CA LEU A 107 -3.04 2.76 19.01
C LEU A 107 -2.69 2.96 17.53
N ILE A 108 -3.43 3.82 16.82
CA ILE A 108 -3.13 4.18 15.42
C ILE A 108 -1.82 4.98 15.36
N GLU A 109 -1.62 5.94 16.27
CA GLU A 109 -0.36 6.69 16.38
C GLU A 109 0.83 5.74 16.63
N CYS A 110 0.70 4.77 17.53
CA CYS A 110 1.71 3.74 17.75
C CYS A 110 2.01 2.93 16.48
N LEU A 111 0.99 2.53 15.72
CA LEU A 111 1.17 1.84 14.45
C LEU A 111 1.94 2.71 13.46
N TYR A 112 1.61 4.00 13.34
CA TYR A 112 2.29 4.94 12.44
C TYR A 112 3.76 5.14 12.83
N ILE A 113 4.04 5.26 14.14
CA ILE A 113 5.42 5.35 14.65
C ILE A 113 6.21 4.09 14.29
N LEU A 114 5.64 2.91 14.48
CA LEU A 114 6.28 1.63 14.15
C LEU A 114 6.53 1.48 12.64
N ILE A 115 5.59 1.90 11.79
CA ILE A 115 5.75 1.93 10.34
C ILE A 115 6.92 2.87 9.98
N ASN A 116 6.96 4.07 10.53
CA ASN A 116 8.00 5.04 10.20
C ASN A 116 9.39 4.61 10.70
N ASP A 117 9.48 4.02 11.89
CA ASP A 117 10.74 3.57 12.50
C ASP A 117 11.42 2.46 11.68
N THR A 118 10.63 1.61 11.05
CA THR A 118 11.14 0.45 10.30
C THR A 118 11.40 0.73 8.82
N ARG A 119 11.08 1.92 8.32
CA ARG A 119 11.26 2.32 6.91
C ARG A 119 12.47 3.23 6.67
N ALA A 120 13.61 2.84 7.22
CA ALA A 120 14.86 3.57 7.03
C ALA A 120 15.38 3.57 5.58
N ASP A 121 14.89 2.68 4.73
CA ASP A 121 15.23 2.57 3.30
C ASP A 121 14.52 3.59 2.40
N GLY A 122 13.59 4.38 2.96
CA GLY A 122 12.88 5.43 2.23
C GLY A 122 11.72 4.94 1.36
N LEU A 123 11.33 3.66 1.46
CA LEU A 123 10.16 3.15 0.76
C LEU A 123 8.87 3.49 1.51
N ALA A 124 7.93 4.13 0.81
CA ALA A 124 6.66 4.56 1.38
C ALA A 124 5.76 3.37 1.76
N MET A 125 5.01 3.52 2.84
CA MET A 125 3.85 2.69 3.16
C MET A 125 2.61 3.55 3.19
N SER A 126 1.49 2.99 2.75
CA SER A 126 0.24 3.73 2.59
C SER A 126 -0.88 3.15 3.43
N VAL A 127 -1.72 4.05 3.91
CA VAL A 127 -3.03 3.78 4.49
C VAL A 127 -4.04 4.57 3.67
N MET A 128 -5.18 3.98 3.33
CA MET A 128 -6.25 4.73 2.67
C MET A 128 -7.53 4.67 3.48
N VAL A 129 -8.31 5.74 3.39
CA VAL A 129 -9.55 5.93 4.14
C VAL A 129 -10.67 6.47 3.26
N ALA A 130 -11.91 6.34 3.71
CA ALA A 130 -13.13 6.80 3.05
C ALA A 130 -13.42 6.09 1.69
N GLY A 131 -13.94 6.81 0.70
CA GLY A 131 -14.41 6.26 -0.57
C GLY A 131 -15.80 5.66 -0.49
N ARG A 132 -16.16 4.82 -1.45
CA ARG A 132 -17.50 4.20 -1.55
C ARG A 132 -17.40 2.68 -1.42
N ASP A 133 -18.48 2.04 -0.97
CA ASP A 133 -18.67 0.59 -1.01
C ASP A 133 -19.17 0.10 -2.38
N ASP A 134 -19.46 -1.20 -2.48
CA ASP A 134 -19.93 -1.84 -3.72
C ASP A 134 -21.34 -1.36 -4.13
N ASP A 135 -22.12 -0.83 -3.20
CA ASP A 135 -23.43 -0.22 -3.43
C ASP A 135 -23.34 1.28 -3.75
N GLY A 136 -22.11 1.82 -3.84
CA GLY A 136 -21.83 3.23 -4.12
C GLY A 136 -22.07 4.16 -2.93
N GLN A 137 -22.25 3.62 -1.71
CA GLN A 137 -22.49 4.44 -0.52
C GLN A 137 -21.16 4.92 0.10
N PRO A 138 -21.11 6.16 0.61
CA PRO A 138 -19.97 6.64 1.37
C PRO A 138 -19.64 5.75 2.57
N VAL A 139 -18.37 5.40 2.76
CA VAL A 139 -17.93 4.50 3.85
C VAL A 139 -17.06 5.19 4.90
N ALA A 140 -16.94 6.52 4.86
CA ALA A 140 -16.24 7.27 5.89
C ALA A 140 -16.88 7.02 7.27
N ASN A 141 -16.05 6.75 8.26
CA ASN A 141 -16.46 6.47 9.63
C ASN A 141 -15.51 7.13 10.64
N ALA A 142 -15.70 6.94 11.93
CA ALA A 142 -14.86 7.54 12.95
C ALA A 142 -13.36 7.22 12.77
N LEU A 143 -13.02 6.02 12.30
CA LEU A 143 -11.62 5.65 12.04
C LEU A 143 -11.02 6.41 10.86
N SER A 144 -11.81 6.82 9.86
CA SER A 144 -11.32 7.67 8.77
C SER A 144 -10.76 8.99 9.33
N TYR A 145 -11.48 9.62 10.26
CA TYR A 145 -11.02 10.83 10.96
C TYR A 145 -9.81 10.55 11.87
N LEU A 146 -9.82 9.45 12.64
CA LEU A 146 -8.73 9.11 13.53
C LEU A 146 -7.43 8.81 12.78
N CYS A 147 -7.49 8.20 11.60
CA CYS A 147 -6.32 7.97 10.75
C CYS A 147 -5.70 9.29 10.25
N VAL A 148 -6.52 10.25 9.84
CA VAL A 148 -6.05 11.58 9.42
C VAL A 148 -5.53 12.37 10.62
N GLU A 149 -6.22 12.29 11.77
CA GLU A 149 -5.79 12.94 13.03
C GLU A 149 -4.46 12.37 13.55
N ALA A 150 -4.24 11.06 13.46
CA ALA A 150 -2.97 10.44 13.80
C ALA A 150 -1.82 11.00 12.97
N LEU A 151 -2.03 11.20 11.65
CA LEU A 151 -1.05 11.87 10.79
C LEU A 151 -0.79 13.31 11.25
N ARG A 152 -1.85 14.06 11.60
CA ARG A 152 -1.74 15.45 12.09
C ARG A 152 -0.90 15.55 13.35
N ARG A 153 -1.03 14.58 14.28
CA ARG A 153 -0.32 14.57 15.55
C ARG A 153 1.11 14.07 15.43
N THR A 154 1.32 12.98 14.71
CA THR A 154 2.64 12.34 14.59
C THR A 154 3.58 13.10 13.67
N ARG A 155 3.08 13.71 12.59
CA ARG A 155 3.85 14.43 11.57
C ARG A 155 5.04 13.65 11.01
N LEU A 156 4.88 12.34 10.93
CA LEU A 156 5.90 11.43 10.42
C LEU A 156 5.86 11.39 8.89
N ILE A 157 6.94 10.90 8.29
CA ILE A 157 7.01 10.72 6.84
C ILE A 157 6.11 9.56 6.38
N TYR A 158 6.01 8.52 7.19
CA TYR A 158 5.20 7.33 6.89
C TYR A 158 4.27 7.00 8.06
N PRO A 159 3.12 6.39 7.77
CA PRO A 159 2.57 6.10 6.44
C PRO A 159 2.11 7.36 5.70
N THR A 160 2.01 7.28 4.37
CA THR A 160 1.17 8.22 3.63
C THR A 160 -0.29 7.87 3.86
N VAL A 161 -1.16 8.89 4.01
CA VAL A 161 -2.60 8.69 4.17
C VAL A 161 -3.31 9.17 2.91
N GLY A 162 -4.01 8.28 2.22
CA GLY A 162 -4.81 8.58 1.04
C GLY A 162 -6.29 8.74 1.42
N LEU A 163 -6.86 9.90 1.12
CA LEU A 163 -8.29 10.12 1.18
C LEU A 163 -8.90 9.74 -0.17
N CYS A 164 -9.74 8.70 -0.19
CA CYS A 164 -10.54 8.33 -1.37
C CYS A 164 -11.69 9.32 -1.47
N TRP A 165 -11.44 10.38 -2.25
CA TRP A 165 -12.36 11.51 -2.37
C TRP A 165 -13.45 11.26 -3.41
N HIS A 166 -14.66 11.67 -3.11
CA HIS A 166 -15.83 11.71 -4.00
C HIS A 166 -16.74 12.88 -3.59
N ASP A 167 -17.69 13.24 -4.43
CA ASP A 167 -18.52 14.44 -4.23
C ASP A 167 -19.39 14.39 -2.94
N ASP A 168 -19.71 13.18 -2.44
CA ASP A 168 -20.48 13.01 -1.19
C ASP A 168 -19.58 12.74 0.03
N CYS A 169 -18.29 13.02 -0.04
CA CYS A 169 -17.44 12.98 1.15
C CYS A 169 -17.92 13.97 2.19
N ALA A 170 -17.90 13.56 3.47
CA ALA A 170 -18.23 14.48 4.57
C ALA A 170 -17.29 15.70 4.53
N GLU A 171 -17.90 16.90 4.53
CA GLU A 171 -17.20 18.18 4.41
C GLU A 171 -16.12 18.32 5.51
N GLU A 172 -16.43 17.91 6.74
CA GLU A 172 -15.53 17.99 7.88
C GLU A 172 -14.26 17.12 7.69
N LEU A 173 -14.37 15.97 7.00
CA LEU A 173 -13.22 15.12 6.70
C LEU A 173 -12.34 15.75 5.60
N VAL A 174 -12.97 16.34 4.59
CA VAL A 174 -12.29 17.06 3.51
C VAL A 174 -11.59 18.29 4.08
N ASP A 175 -12.28 19.08 4.92
CA ASP A 175 -11.71 20.26 5.56
C ASP A 175 -10.49 19.91 6.42
N LEU A 176 -10.57 18.85 7.22
CA LEU A 176 -9.43 18.36 7.99
C LEU A 176 -8.24 18.00 7.08
N ALA A 177 -8.48 17.31 5.97
CA ALA A 177 -7.45 16.93 5.02
C ALA A 177 -6.84 18.16 4.32
N VAL A 178 -7.65 19.12 3.89
CA VAL A 178 -7.21 20.39 3.28
C VAL A 178 -6.41 21.22 4.28
N GLU A 179 -6.86 21.31 5.54
CA GLU A 179 -6.12 21.99 6.60
C GLU A 179 -4.71 21.41 6.77
N LEU A 180 -4.59 20.09 6.83
CA LEU A 180 -3.29 19.42 6.95
C LEU A 180 -2.37 19.76 5.78
N THR A 181 -2.89 19.67 4.58
CA THR A 181 -2.14 19.99 3.35
C THR A 181 -1.70 21.45 3.35
N SER A 182 -2.58 22.38 3.73
CA SER A 182 -2.27 23.81 3.79
C SER A 182 -1.19 24.16 4.83
N ARG A 183 -1.04 23.34 5.86
CA ARG A 183 0.00 23.46 6.90
C ARG A 183 1.33 22.78 6.50
N GLY A 184 1.43 22.29 5.29
CA GLY A 184 2.64 21.65 4.77
C GLY A 184 2.90 20.24 5.34
N ILE A 185 1.85 19.51 5.70
CA ILE A 185 1.96 18.08 6.00
C ILE A 185 1.88 17.32 4.67
N PRO A 186 3.00 16.80 4.14
CA PRO A 186 3.09 16.38 2.73
C PRO A 186 2.52 14.98 2.48
N ASN A 187 2.20 14.24 3.53
CA ASN A 187 1.94 12.80 3.43
C ASN A 187 0.44 12.47 3.45
N LEU A 188 -0.39 13.44 3.07
CA LEU A 188 -1.80 13.25 2.81
C LEU A 188 -2.06 13.49 1.32
N GLY A 189 -2.69 12.52 0.66
CA GLY A 189 -3.03 12.57 -0.76
C GLY A 189 -4.54 12.46 -0.98
N PHE A 190 -5.06 13.15 -2.01
CA PHE A 190 -6.43 13.01 -2.47
C PHE A 190 -6.46 12.07 -3.67
N PHE A 191 -7.31 11.06 -3.61
CA PHE A 191 -7.50 10.06 -4.65
C PHE A 191 -8.94 10.11 -5.14
N GLY A 192 -9.15 10.50 -6.40
CA GLY A 192 -10.48 10.61 -7.00
C GLY A 192 -11.12 9.24 -7.16
N ASP A 193 -12.01 8.87 -6.25
CA ASP A 193 -12.60 7.54 -6.11
C ASP A 193 -13.30 7.09 -7.40
N GLU A 194 -14.13 7.94 -7.98
CA GLU A 194 -14.88 7.64 -9.21
C GLU A 194 -13.95 7.44 -10.42
N THR A 195 -12.93 8.29 -10.56
CA THR A 195 -11.94 8.18 -11.64
C THR A 195 -11.13 6.90 -11.53
N ILE A 196 -10.70 6.54 -10.33
CA ILE A 196 -9.94 5.32 -10.06
C ILE A 196 -10.80 4.08 -10.32
N CYS A 197 -12.02 4.04 -9.79
CA CYS A 197 -12.96 2.93 -10.04
C CYS A 197 -13.26 2.77 -11.52
N SER A 198 -13.46 3.87 -12.27
CA SER A 198 -13.67 3.83 -13.73
C SER A 198 -12.45 3.25 -14.44
N GLY A 199 -11.24 3.72 -14.12
CA GLY A 199 -10.00 3.22 -14.70
C GLY A 199 -9.77 1.72 -14.41
N LEU A 200 -10.07 1.27 -13.18
CA LEU A 200 -9.98 -0.15 -12.84
C LEU A 200 -10.97 -1.01 -13.65
N ARG A 201 -12.21 -0.53 -13.88
CA ARG A 201 -13.19 -1.21 -14.75
C ARG A 201 -12.70 -1.31 -16.19
N GLU A 202 -12.12 -0.25 -16.72
CA GLU A 202 -11.55 -0.25 -18.08
C GLU A 202 -10.40 -1.25 -18.21
N LEU A 203 -9.66 -1.52 -17.13
CA LEU A 203 -8.65 -2.58 -17.07
C LEU A 203 -9.26 -3.99 -16.87
N GLY A 204 -10.59 -4.11 -16.82
CA GLY A 204 -11.29 -5.39 -16.66
C GLY A 204 -11.40 -5.87 -15.21
N VAL A 205 -11.21 -5.00 -14.23
CA VAL A 205 -11.46 -5.34 -12.82
C VAL A 205 -12.96 -5.38 -12.57
N PRO A 206 -13.52 -6.47 -12.00
CA PRO A 206 -14.94 -6.55 -11.65
C PRO A 206 -15.36 -5.50 -10.63
N ASP A 207 -16.61 -5.05 -10.68
CA ASP A 207 -17.15 -4.02 -9.75
C ASP A 207 -16.89 -4.36 -8.28
N SER A 208 -17.02 -5.62 -7.89
CA SER A 208 -16.74 -6.11 -6.53
C SER A 208 -15.30 -5.90 -6.03
N ASP A 209 -14.37 -5.62 -6.93
CA ASP A 209 -12.96 -5.40 -6.57
C ASP A 209 -12.53 -3.93 -6.82
N THR A 210 -13.34 -3.13 -7.55
CA THR A 210 -12.96 -1.75 -7.92
C THR A 210 -13.04 -0.78 -6.75
N THR A 211 -13.99 -0.94 -5.84
CA THR A 211 -14.22 -0.03 -4.71
C THR A 211 -13.26 -0.29 -3.54
N ASN A 212 -12.63 -1.46 -3.51
CA ASN A 212 -11.68 -1.83 -2.49
C ASN A 212 -10.24 -1.80 -3.03
N TYR A 213 -9.81 -0.62 -3.48
CA TYR A 213 -8.46 -0.38 -3.95
C TYR A 213 -7.58 0.26 -2.88
N ILE A 214 -6.29 0.21 -3.10
CA ILE A 214 -5.26 0.90 -2.31
C ILE A 214 -4.16 1.40 -3.23
N ASN A 215 -3.53 2.51 -2.87
CA ASN A 215 -2.24 2.86 -3.42
C ASN A 215 -1.14 2.01 -2.77
N SER A 216 -0.16 1.56 -3.54
CA SER A 216 0.89 0.69 -3.01
C SER A 216 1.88 1.46 -2.14
N THR A 217 2.42 2.55 -2.67
CA THR A 217 3.41 3.39 -1.97
C THR A 217 3.16 4.87 -2.19
N CYS A 218 3.07 5.30 -3.43
CA CYS A 218 2.87 6.70 -3.81
C CYS A 218 1.47 6.89 -4.38
N VAL A 219 1.28 6.45 -5.62
CA VAL A 219 0.04 6.65 -6.39
C VAL A 219 -0.39 5.41 -7.20
N GLU A 220 0.37 4.35 -7.16
CA GLU A 220 0.06 3.11 -7.88
C GLU A 220 -1.15 2.42 -7.25
N ILE A 221 -2.20 2.23 -8.05
CA ILE A 221 -3.50 1.73 -7.57
C ILE A 221 -3.65 0.24 -7.87
N THR A 222 -4.11 -0.50 -6.86
CA THR A 222 -4.34 -1.94 -6.97
C THR A 222 -5.49 -2.41 -6.07
N PRO A 223 -6.27 -3.44 -6.47
CA PRO A 223 -7.25 -4.07 -5.59
C PRO A 223 -6.62 -4.71 -4.36
N VAL A 224 -7.19 -4.42 -3.19
CA VAL A 224 -6.68 -4.86 -1.88
C VAL A 224 -6.68 -6.38 -1.76
N ALA A 225 -5.59 -6.91 -1.24
CA ALA A 225 -5.40 -8.34 -0.97
C ALA A 225 -5.62 -9.27 -2.18
N ALA A 226 -5.63 -8.75 -3.41
CA ALA A 226 -5.89 -9.53 -4.61
C ALA A 226 -4.78 -9.43 -5.66
N SER A 227 -3.75 -8.61 -5.40
CA SER A 227 -2.80 -8.19 -6.40
C SER A 227 -1.37 -8.60 -6.07
N ASN A 228 -0.61 -8.93 -7.12
CA ASN A 228 0.84 -8.94 -7.15
C ASN A 228 1.30 -7.85 -8.10
N VAL A 229 1.74 -6.73 -7.55
CA VAL A 229 2.07 -5.54 -8.32
C VAL A 229 3.56 -5.25 -8.22
N TRP A 230 4.18 -5.00 -9.37
CA TRP A 230 5.53 -4.45 -9.44
C TRP A 230 5.41 -2.98 -9.76
N VAL A 231 5.58 -2.17 -8.72
CA VAL A 231 5.46 -0.72 -8.78
C VAL A 231 6.78 -0.08 -9.19
N ALA A 232 6.67 1.12 -9.80
CA ALA A 232 7.81 1.97 -10.14
C ALA A 232 8.90 1.26 -10.97
N SER A 233 8.51 0.28 -11.78
CA SER A 233 9.44 -0.44 -12.65
C SER A 233 8.69 -1.11 -13.82
N PRO A 234 9.08 -0.83 -15.06
CA PRO A 234 10.17 0.06 -15.48
C PRO A 234 9.83 1.56 -15.44
N TYR A 235 10.87 2.39 -15.36
CA TYR A 235 10.77 3.83 -15.57
C TYR A 235 11.13 4.18 -17.02
N PHE A 236 10.30 5.02 -17.65
CA PHE A 236 10.55 5.58 -18.97
C PHE A 236 10.78 7.09 -18.83
N ASN A 237 12.01 7.54 -18.98
CA ASN A 237 12.33 8.97 -19.06
C ASN A 237 12.00 9.49 -20.46
N CYS A 238 10.79 10.04 -20.63
CA CYS A 238 10.29 10.52 -21.91
C CYS A 238 11.14 11.65 -22.49
N CYS A 239 11.60 12.58 -21.64
CA CYS A 239 12.49 13.66 -22.08
C CYS A 239 13.89 13.14 -22.46
N GLY A 240 14.41 12.16 -21.73
CA GLY A 240 15.68 11.52 -22.09
C GLY A 240 15.61 10.87 -23.47
N LEU A 241 14.51 10.13 -23.74
CA LEU A 241 14.26 9.54 -25.05
C LEU A 241 14.10 10.59 -26.17
N LEU A 242 13.49 11.72 -25.87
CA LEU A 242 13.40 12.85 -26.81
C LEU A 242 14.80 13.40 -27.15
N LEU A 243 15.65 13.61 -26.15
CA LEU A 243 17.02 14.07 -26.37
C LEU A 243 17.85 13.06 -27.16
N GLU A 244 17.67 11.75 -26.89
CA GLU A 244 18.30 10.69 -27.69
C GLU A 244 17.85 10.75 -29.16
N GLU A 245 16.54 11.01 -29.41
CA GLU A 245 16.03 11.14 -30.78
C GLU A 245 16.56 12.38 -31.50
N ILE A 246 16.53 13.54 -30.83
CA ILE A 246 17.11 14.78 -31.37
C ILE A 246 18.60 14.57 -31.75
N ALA A 247 19.38 13.96 -30.87
CA ALA A 247 20.78 13.67 -31.16
C ALA A 247 20.95 12.71 -32.34
N ALA A 248 20.09 11.69 -32.45
CA ALA A 248 20.12 10.76 -33.57
C ALA A 248 19.76 11.43 -34.91
N GLN A 249 18.77 12.32 -34.92
CA GLN A 249 18.38 13.09 -36.10
C GLN A 249 19.50 14.08 -36.52
N ALA A 250 20.15 14.75 -35.56
CA ALA A 250 21.24 15.66 -35.81
C ALA A 250 22.49 14.96 -36.41
N ALA A 251 22.71 13.69 -36.05
CA ALA A 251 23.79 12.88 -36.59
C ALA A 251 23.45 12.13 -37.88
N SER A 252 22.19 12.16 -38.31
CA SER A 252 21.71 11.40 -39.47
C SER A 252 22.06 12.08 -40.79
N ALA A 253 22.48 11.30 -41.78
CA ALA A 253 22.63 11.77 -43.17
C ALA A 253 21.28 12.07 -43.85
N ALA A 254 20.19 11.52 -43.31
CA ALA A 254 18.82 11.74 -43.76
C ALA A 254 17.90 11.97 -42.57
N PRO A 255 17.92 13.17 -41.96
CA PRO A 255 17.06 13.48 -40.82
C PRO A 255 15.57 13.53 -41.24
N ALA A 256 14.69 13.46 -40.27
CA ALA A 256 13.25 13.60 -40.47
C ALA A 256 12.93 14.91 -41.21
N ALA A 257 12.10 14.81 -42.24
CA ALA A 257 11.79 15.94 -43.12
C ALA A 257 10.80 16.93 -42.51
N ASP A 258 10.01 16.46 -41.53
CA ASP A 258 8.97 17.24 -40.86
C ASP A 258 8.72 16.73 -39.44
N PHE A 259 7.87 17.46 -38.71
CA PHE A 259 7.51 17.12 -37.33
C PHE A 259 6.81 15.75 -37.25
N ALA A 260 5.96 15.39 -38.19
CA ALA A 260 5.26 14.10 -38.15
C ALA A 260 6.25 12.95 -38.27
N SER A 261 7.21 13.02 -39.19
CA SER A 261 8.26 12.02 -39.35
C SER A 261 9.19 11.94 -38.13
N PHE A 262 9.47 13.08 -37.48
CA PHE A 262 10.21 13.11 -36.22
C PHE A 262 9.43 12.45 -35.08
N LEU A 263 8.15 12.77 -34.94
CA LEU A 263 7.27 12.17 -33.92
C LEU A 263 7.15 10.65 -34.10
N ASP A 264 7.02 10.19 -35.34
CA ASP A 264 7.02 8.75 -35.66
C ASP A 264 8.35 8.08 -35.24
N ALA A 265 9.47 8.74 -35.45
CA ALA A 265 10.78 8.22 -35.02
C ALA A 265 10.89 8.14 -33.50
N TYR A 266 10.44 9.16 -32.80
CA TYR A 266 10.34 9.15 -31.34
C TYR A 266 9.44 8.03 -30.81
N GLN A 267 8.26 7.85 -31.39
CA GLN A 267 7.33 6.79 -30.99
C GLN A 267 7.92 5.40 -31.22
N ARG A 268 8.62 5.16 -32.33
CA ARG A 268 9.33 3.89 -32.57
C ARG A 268 10.42 3.64 -31.52
N ARG A 269 11.17 4.68 -31.14
CA ARG A 269 12.18 4.57 -30.07
C ARG A 269 11.54 4.22 -28.73
N LEU A 270 10.46 4.87 -28.36
CA LEU A 270 9.70 4.59 -27.14
C LEU A 270 9.15 3.16 -27.17
N ALA A 271 8.54 2.72 -28.26
CA ALA A 271 8.01 1.36 -28.44
C ALA A 271 9.13 0.31 -28.25
N ALA A 272 10.29 0.48 -28.88
CA ALA A 272 11.42 -0.43 -28.71
C ALA A 272 11.91 -0.48 -27.25
N ARG A 273 11.89 0.65 -26.53
CA ARG A 273 12.25 0.69 -25.12
C ARG A 273 11.22 -0.04 -24.25
N ILE A 274 9.92 0.10 -24.55
CA ILE A 274 8.84 -0.63 -23.86
C ILE A 274 8.98 -2.14 -24.12
N GLU A 275 9.20 -2.57 -25.34
CA GLU A 275 9.40 -3.99 -25.69
C GLU A 275 10.59 -4.61 -24.93
N ALA A 276 11.72 -3.91 -24.86
CA ALA A 276 12.88 -4.34 -24.09
C ALA A 276 12.57 -4.43 -22.58
N ALA A 277 11.81 -3.49 -22.05
CA ALA A 277 11.40 -3.50 -20.65
C ALA A 277 10.43 -4.65 -20.35
N VAL A 278 9.48 -4.96 -21.23
CA VAL A 278 8.58 -6.12 -21.11
C VAL A 278 9.38 -7.42 -21.07
N ALA A 279 10.34 -7.59 -21.96
CA ALA A 279 11.23 -8.76 -21.96
C ALA A 279 11.98 -8.90 -20.64
N GLN A 280 12.56 -7.80 -20.12
CA GLN A 280 13.25 -7.76 -18.84
C GLN A 280 12.32 -8.10 -17.66
N GLN A 281 11.11 -7.54 -17.61
CA GLN A 281 10.13 -7.84 -16.57
C GLN A 281 9.72 -9.32 -16.57
N ASN A 282 9.55 -9.91 -17.75
CA ASN A 282 9.24 -11.33 -17.87
C ASN A 282 10.38 -12.22 -17.37
N ASP A 283 11.64 -11.87 -17.65
CA ASP A 283 12.82 -12.56 -17.11
C ASP A 283 12.89 -12.44 -15.57
N TRP A 284 12.62 -11.27 -15.03
CA TRP A 284 12.56 -11.06 -13.58
C TRP A 284 11.42 -11.84 -12.92
N ARG A 285 10.24 -11.89 -13.54
CA ARG A 285 9.11 -12.70 -13.05
C ARG A 285 9.47 -14.19 -13.00
N GLU A 286 10.14 -14.71 -14.03
CA GLU A 286 10.58 -16.09 -14.04
C GLU A 286 11.62 -16.36 -12.93
N LYS A 287 12.56 -15.47 -12.72
CA LYS A 287 13.54 -15.58 -11.62
C LYS A 287 12.87 -15.58 -10.25
N ARG A 288 11.88 -14.70 -10.03
CA ARG A 288 11.10 -14.69 -8.77
C ARG A 288 10.31 -15.97 -8.58
N ARG A 289 9.65 -16.44 -9.62
CA ARG A 289 8.94 -17.72 -9.60
C ARG A 289 9.83 -18.88 -9.15
N LEU A 290 11.08 -18.90 -9.58
CA LEU A 290 12.04 -19.97 -9.27
C LEU A 290 12.71 -19.80 -7.90
N TYR A 291 13.10 -18.59 -7.54
CA TYR A 291 14.01 -18.33 -6.41
C TYR A 291 13.44 -17.41 -5.33
N GLY A 292 12.37 -16.68 -5.59
CA GLY A 292 11.85 -15.63 -4.73
C GLY A 292 10.46 -15.90 -4.17
N ARG A 293 10.10 -17.16 -3.92
CA ARG A 293 8.78 -17.54 -3.43
C ARG A 293 8.43 -16.86 -2.12
N LYS A 294 7.15 -16.47 -2.00
CA LYS A 294 6.60 -15.72 -0.88
C LYS A 294 5.42 -16.47 -0.24
N PRO A 295 5.68 -17.54 0.50
CA PRO A 295 4.63 -18.42 1.01
C PRO A 295 3.70 -17.72 2.01
N LEU A 296 4.22 -16.81 2.85
CA LEU A 296 3.39 -16.10 3.83
C LEU A 296 2.50 -15.05 3.13
N GLN A 297 3.06 -14.21 2.26
CA GLN A 297 2.28 -13.25 1.48
C GLN A 297 1.22 -13.95 0.63
N SER A 298 1.55 -15.09 0.04
CA SER A 298 0.62 -15.89 -0.77
C SER A 298 -0.61 -16.37 0.02
N VAL A 299 -0.47 -16.67 1.31
CA VAL A 299 -1.59 -17.05 2.18
C VAL A 299 -2.60 -15.92 2.33
N PHE A 300 -2.15 -14.67 2.38
CA PHE A 300 -2.99 -13.48 2.56
C PHE A 300 -3.41 -12.83 1.23
N THR A 301 -3.05 -13.44 0.09
CA THR A 301 -3.43 -12.93 -1.23
C THR A 301 -4.51 -13.81 -1.85
N ARG A 302 -5.62 -13.20 -2.27
CA ARG A 302 -6.75 -13.89 -2.91
C ARG A 302 -6.29 -14.74 -4.08
N ASP A 303 -6.94 -15.87 -4.24
CA ASP A 303 -6.77 -16.87 -5.27
C ASP A 303 -5.48 -17.69 -5.18
N CYS A 304 -4.43 -17.25 -4.49
CA CYS A 304 -3.18 -18.01 -4.35
C CYS A 304 -3.40 -19.42 -3.76
N LEU A 305 -4.14 -19.52 -2.65
CA LEU A 305 -4.44 -20.80 -2.03
C LEU A 305 -5.37 -21.67 -2.90
N ALA A 306 -6.41 -21.07 -3.47
CA ALA A 306 -7.36 -21.78 -4.34
C ALA A 306 -6.68 -22.34 -5.61
N ARG A 307 -5.73 -21.59 -6.17
CA ARG A 307 -4.94 -22.02 -7.33
C ARG A 307 -3.77 -22.92 -6.97
N GLY A 308 -3.40 -23.01 -5.69
CA GLY A 308 -2.22 -23.75 -5.23
C GLY A 308 -0.90 -23.16 -5.75
N ARG A 309 -0.86 -21.84 -6.03
CA ARG A 309 0.26 -21.15 -6.65
C ARG A 309 0.76 -20.01 -5.76
N ASP A 310 2.08 -19.83 -5.78
CA ASP A 310 2.73 -18.68 -5.14
C ASP A 310 2.32 -17.37 -5.83
N ILE A 311 2.33 -16.26 -5.08
CA ILE A 311 2.01 -14.94 -5.60
C ILE A 311 2.89 -14.57 -6.80
N ASP A 312 4.19 -14.89 -6.77
CA ASP A 312 5.13 -14.69 -7.88
C ASP A 312 5.08 -15.77 -8.97
N ASP A 313 4.23 -16.79 -8.79
CA ASP A 313 3.91 -17.79 -9.81
C ASP A 313 2.52 -17.56 -10.43
N GLY A 314 2.02 -16.34 -10.41
CA GLY A 314 0.69 -15.97 -10.94
C GLY A 314 -0.45 -16.48 -10.08
N GLY A 315 -0.23 -16.67 -8.78
CA GLY A 315 -1.27 -17.10 -7.84
C GLY A 315 -2.29 -16.00 -7.55
N ALA A 316 -1.87 -14.74 -7.48
CA ALA A 316 -2.74 -13.61 -7.28
C ALA A 316 -3.79 -13.44 -8.40
N ARG A 317 -4.92 -12.82 -8.08
CA ARG A 317 -5.96 -12.49 -9.06
C ARG A 317 -5.46 -11.53 -10.13
N TYR A 318 -4.76 -10.48 -9.71
CA TYR A 318 -4.17 -9.45 -10.56
C TYR A 318 -2.65 -9.51 -10.48
N ASN A 319 -1.99 -9.57 -11.64
CA ASN A 319 -0.53 -9.66 -11.74
C ASN A 319 -0.06 -8.55 -12.68
N TRP A 320 0.09 -7.35 -12.14
CA TRP A 320 0.39 -6.14 -12.89
C TRP A 320 1.86 -5.73 -12.79
N CYS A 321 2.25 -4.90 -13.76
CA CYS A 321 3.48 -4.16 -13.76
C CYS A 321 3.10 -2.69 -13.97
N GLU A 322 3.26 -1.87 -12.95
CA GLU A 322 2.90 -0.46 -12.98
C GLU A 322 4.14 0.37 -13.32
N CYS A 323 4.33 0.58 -14.64
CA CYS A 323 5.43 1.37 -15.16
C CYS A 323 5.17 2.88 -14.98
N SER A 324 6.26 3.63 -14.89
CA SER A 324 6.23 5.09 -14.75
C SER A 324 6.75 5.77 -16.00
N PHE A 325 5.93 6.64 -16.60
CA PHE A 325 6.32 7.55 -17.68
C PHE A 325 6.66 8.92 -17.08
N VAL A 326 7.95 9.24 -16.99
CA VAL A 326 8.44 10.43 -16.30
C VAL A 326 8.68 11.56 -17.30
N GLY A 327 8.23 12.78 -16.94
CA GLY A 327 8.45 13.99 -17.73
C GLY A 327 7.47 14.19 -18.88
N LEU A 328 6.22 13.64 -18.78
CA LEU A 328 5.21 13.78 -19.84
C LEU A 328 4.84 15.23 -20.12
N ALA A 329 4.66 16.06 -19.09
CA ALA A 329 4.38 17.49 -19.27
C ALA A 329 5.53 18.19 -19.99
N ASN A 330 6.76 17.96 -19.55
CA ASN A 330 7.94 18.52 -20.20
C ASN A 330 8.10 18.02 -21.65
N LEU A 331 7.76 16.73 -21.90
CA LEU A 331 7.75 16.19 -23.26
C LEU A 331 6.73 16.93 -24.14
N ALA A 332 5.50 17.12 -23.65
CA ALA A 332 4.45 17.81 -24.40
C ALA A 332 4.86 19.25 -24.73
N ASP A 333 5.36 20.00 -23.75
CA ASP A 333 5.85 21.37 -23.95
C ASP A 333 7.01 21.42 -24.94
N SER A 334 7.95 20.47 -24.85
CA SER A 334 9.11 20.40 -25.76
C SER A 334 8.72 20.03 -27.20
N LEU A 335 7.66 19.24 -27.40
CA LEU A 335 7.16 18.88 -28.74
C LEU A 335 6.33 20.01 -29.35
N GLN A 336 5.82 20.93 -28.54
CA GLN A 336 5.08 22.11 -29.01
C GLN A 336 6.02 23.25 -29.41
N ALA A 337 7.21 23.33 -28.82
CA ALA A 337 8.21 24.39 -29.07
C ALA A 337 8.93 24.18 -30.41
#